data_043dbfa4e7e98f7fd4d4ff327e671a58
#
_entry.id   043dbfa4e7e98f7fd4d4ff327e671a58
#
_cell.length_a   1.000
_cell.length_b   1.000
_cell.length_c   1.000
_cell.angle_alpha   90.00
_cell.angle_beta   90.00
_cell.angle_gamma   90.00
#
_symmetry.space_group_name_H-M   'P 1'
#
loop_
_entity.id
_entity.type
_entity.pdbx_description
1 polymer ?
#
loop_
_entity_poly.entity_id
_entity_poly.type
_entity_poly.pdbx_seq_one_letter_code
_entity_poly.pdbx_strand_id
1 'polypeptide(L)'
;MFSMGTSSPEVRDEMPVKTVDSVDLERYLGRWYEISRVPNRFQKQCARGTTAEYTLRDDGMITVVNGCFKENGEEDEIEGVAKIVDFKSYAKLKVSFVSILGWRLFWGDYWVIGLDEEYQWAVVGTPDRKYGWVLARTPSLGGTDLAAILAILERNGYDWHDFEMSLP
;
A
#
# COMPACT_ATOMS: atom_id res chain seq x y z
N MET A 1 17.01 -28.49 11.02
CA MET A 1 16.23 -27.63 11.93
C MET A 1 16.46 -26.19 11.53
N PHE A 2 15.49 -25.58 10.83
CA PHE A 2 15.57 -24.19 10.42
C PHE A 2 15.12 -23.31 11.59
N SER A 3 16.07 -22.58 12.19
CA SER A 3 15.76 -21.54 13.16
C SER A 3 15.15 -20.37 12.38
N MET A 4 13.86 -20.16 12.49
CA MET A 4 13.27 -18.88 12.16
C MET A 4 13.75 -17.89 13.20
N GLY A 5 14.78 -17.12 12.85
CA GLY A 5 15.24 -16.03 13.69
C GLY A 5 14.13 -14.98 13.79
N THR A 6 13.40 -15.00 14.87
CA THR A 6 12.57 -13.85 15.26
C THR A 6 13.53 -12.73 15.59
N SER A 7 13.69 -11.77 14.70
CA SER A 7 14.40 -10.55 15.02
C SER A 7 13.70 -9.89 16.21
N SER A 8 14.47 -9.55 17.24
CA SER A 8 13.92 -8.87 18.42
C SER A 8 13.28 -7.53 18.02
N PRO A 9 12.29 -7.05 18.78
CA PRO A 9 11.65 -5.75 18.50
C PRO A 9 12.64 -4.60 18.34
N GLU A 10 13.72 -4.62 19.11
CA GLU A 10 14.77 -3.60 19.05
C GLU A 10 15.51 -3.54 17.71
N VAL A 11 15.74 -4.69 17.07
CA VAL A 11 16.42 -4.76 15.76
C VAL A 11 15.50 -4.24 14.64
N ARG A 12 14.19 -4.33 14.82
CA ARG A 12 13.21 -3.83 13.84
C ARG A 12 13.18 -2.31 13.81
N ASP A 13 13.33 -1.65 14.96
CA ASP A 13 13.32 -0.20 15.06
C ASP A 13 14.60 0.44 14.50
N GLU A 14 15.71 -0.30 14.45
CA GLU A 14 17.00 0.20 13.96
C GLU A 14 17.12 0.15 12.43
N MET A 15 16.32 -0.68 11.73
CA MET A 15 16.37 -0.77 10.26
C MET A 15 15.35 0.16 9.62
N PRO A 16 15.81 1.19 8.87
CA PRO A 16 14.87 2.07 8.16
C PRO A 16 14.13 1.30 7.08
N VAL A 17 12.86 1.65 6.89
CA VAL A 17 12.07 1.17 5.75
C VAL A 17 12.72 1.70 4.47
N LYS A 18 12.92 0.81 3.50
CA LYS A 18 13.56 1.14 2.23
C LYS A 18 12.60 0.95 1.06
N THR A 19 12.45 1.99 0.26
CA THR A 19 11.68 1.92 -0.98
C THR A 19 12.43 1.17 -2.08
N VAL A 20 11.70 0.77 -3.13
CA VAL A 20 12.29 0.33 -4.40
C VAL A 20 13.12 1.46 -5.02
N ASP A 21 14.04 1.12 -5.92
CA ASP A 21 14.95 2.11 -6.53
C ASP A 21 14.22 3.09 -7.44
N SER A 22 13.21 2.62 -8.16
CA SER A 22 12.40 3.47 -9.04
C SER A 22 11.04 2.87 -9.33
N VAL A 23 10.08 3.75 -9.60
CA VAL A 23 8.72 3.41 -10.05
C VAL A 23 8.47 4.12 -11.37
N ASP A 24 8.12 3.36 -12.41
CA ASP A 24 7.54 3.91 -13.62
C ASP A 24 6.07 4.24 -13.32
N LEU A 25 5.78 5.52 -13.16
CA LEU A 25 4.48 5.99 -12.74
C LEU A 25 3.37 5.56 -13.70
N GLU A 26 3.60 5.65 -15.01
CA GLU A 26 2.60 5.27 -16.01
C GLU A 26 2.21 3.80 -15.91
N ARG A 27 3.18 2.92 -15.63
CA ARG A 27 2.91 1.49 -15.41
C ARG A 27 2.22 1.22 -14.08
N TYR A 28 2.42 2.11 -13.10
CA TYR A 28 1.83 1.97 -11.75
C TYR A 28 0.37 2.42 -11.70
N LEU A 29 -0.05 3.30 -12.59
CA LEU A 29 -1.43 3.81 -12.65
C LEU A 29 -2.45 2.68 -12.92
N GLY A 30 -3.72 2.99 -12.75
CA GLY A 30 -4.84 2.10 -12.97
C GLY A 30 -5.33 1.44 -11.69
N ARG A 31 -6.00 0.31 -11.85
CA ARG A 31 -6.64 -0.40 -10.72
C ARG A 31 -5.71 -1.42 -10.08
N TRP A 32 -5.78 -1.42 -8.73
CA TRP A 32 -5.15 -2.42 -7.88
C TRP A 32 -6.17 -3.02 -6.93
N TYR A 33 -6.08 -4.32 -6.69
CA TYR A 33 -6.86 -5.02 -5.65
C TYR A 33 -6.03 -5.11 -4.39
N GLU A 34 -6.63 -4.82 -3.24
CA GLU A 34 -6.00 -5.05 -1.95
C GLU A 34 -6.04 -6.53 -1.61
N ILE A 35 -4.88 -7.13 -1.44
CA ILE A 35 -4.73 -8.54 -1.05
C ILE A 35 -4.68 -8.66 0.47
N SER A 36 -3.99 -7.72 1.11
CA SER A 36 -3.78 -7.72 2.55
C SER A 36 -3.43 -6.32 3.03
N ARG A 37 -3.68 -6.07 4.31
CA ARG A 37 -3.34 -4.79 4.94
C ARG A 37 -3.03 -4.95 6.42
N VAL A 38 -2.25 -4.03 6.97
CA VAL A 38 -2.24 -3.78 8.40
C VAL A 38 -3.57 -3.10 8.75
N PRO A 39 -4.37 -3.64 9.70
CA PRO A 39 -5.65 -3.04 10.05
C PRO A 39 -5.52 -1.57 10.41
N ASN A 40 -6.42 -0.76 9.89
CA ASN A 40 -6.42 0.68 10.15
C ASN A 40 -7.86 1.20 10.29
N ARG A 41 -8.01 2.31 11.03
CA ARG A 41 -9.32 2.89 11.32
C ARG A 41 -10.03 3.49 10.11
N PHE A 42 -9.30 3.80 9.04
CA PHE A 42 -9.87 4.41 7.83
C PHE A 42 -10.66 3.42 6.98
N GLN A 43 -10.40 2.13 7.14
CA GLN A 43 -10.99 1.05 6.36
C GLN A 43 -11.89 0.11 7.18
N LYS A 44 -12.28 0.50 8.39
CA LYS A 44 -13.13 -0.32 9.28
C LYS A 44 -14.45 -0.73 8.65
N GLN A 45 -15.03 0.12 7.81
CA GLN A 45 -16.29 -0.14 7.12
C GLN A 45 -16.14 -1.12 5.95
N CYS A 46 -14.93 -1.37 5.50
CA CYS A 46 -14.66 -2.23 4.34
C CYS A 46 -14.67 -3.70 4.76
N ALA A 47 -15.64 -4.46 4.27
CA ALA A 47 -15.77 -5.90 4.52
C ALA A 47 -15.07 -6.73 3.45
N ARG A 48 -15.13 -6.30 2.19
CA ARG A 48 -14.55 -7.03 1.05
C ARG A 48 -14.39 -6.15 -0.18
N GLY A 49 -13.71 -6.69 -1.18
CA GLY A 49 -13.60 -6.10 -2.50
C GLY A 49 -12.88 -4.75 -2.52
N THR A 50 -11.90 -4.56 -1.63
CA THR A 50 -11.17 -3.29 -1.54
C THR A 50 -10.27 -3.11 -2.76
N THR A 51 -10.41 -1.96 -3.40
CA THR A 51 -9.63 -1.57 -4.58
C THR A 51 -9.07 -0.16 -4.42
N ALA A 52 -8.01 0.12 -5.15
CA ALA A 52 -7.45 1.46 -5.33
C ALA A 52 -7.29 1.72 -6.83
N GLU A 53 -7.67 2.90 -7.27
CA GLU A 53 -7.50 3.31 -8.67
C GLU A 53 -6.74 4.63 -8.72
N TYR A 54 -5.66 4.64 -9.48
CA TYR A 54 -4.76 5.79 -9.60
C TYR A 54 -4.84 6.38 -11.01
N THR A 55 -5.12 7.67 -11.10
CA THR A 55 -5.19 8.40 -12.37
C THR A 55 -4.32 9.65 -12.31
N LEU A 56 -3.46 9.84 -13.31
CA LEU A 56 -2.61 11.02 -13.40
C LEU A 56 -3.47 12.25 -13.75
N ARG A 57 -3.25 13.34 -13.02
CA ARG A 57 -3.89 14.63 -13.24
C ARG A 57 -3.02 15.52 -14.11
N ASP A 58 -3.64 16.52 -14.71
CA ASP A 58 -2.95 17.52 -15.53
C ASP A 58 -1.92 18.34 -14.74
N ASP A 59 -2.13 18.50 -13.42
CA ASP A 59 -1.20 19.20 -12.52
C ASP A 59 -0.02 18.35 -12.04
N GLY A 60 0.10 17.09 -12.51
CA GLY A 60 1.14 16.15 -12.10
C GLY A 60 0.84 15.40 -10.82
N MET A 61 -0.25 15.70 -10.13
CA MET A 61 -0.73 14.92 -9.00
C MET A 61 -1.50 13.70 -9.48
N ILE A 62 -1.87 12.83 -8.56
CA ILE A 62 -2.57 11.57 -8.84
C ILE A 62 -3.90 11.60 -8.11
N THR A 63 -4.99 11.37 -8.85
CA THR A 63 -6.29 11.09 -8.23
C THR A 63 -6.28 9.66 -7.71
N VAL A 64 -6.68 9.46 -6.47
CA VAL A 64 -6.78 8.17 -5.81
C VAL A 64 -8.24 7.91 -5.47
N VAL A 65 -8.80 6.83 -6.00
CA VAL A 65 -10.16 6.39 -5.65
C VAL A 65 -10.05 5.05 -4.95
N ASN A 66 -10.38 5.02 -3.66
CA ASN A 66 -10.46 3.79 -2.89
C ASN A 66 -11.91 3.35 -2.77
N GLY A 67 -12.19 2.10 -3.13
CA GLY A 67 -13.51 1.51 -3.07
C GLY A 67 -13.52 0.22 -2.29
N CYS A 68 -14.65 -0.10 -1.69
CA CYS A 68 -14.90 -1.39 -1.03
C CYS A 68 -16.40 -1.63 -0.88
N PHE A 69 -16.74 -2.83 -0.42
CA PHE A 69 -18.11 -3.16 -0.05
C PHE A 69 -18.21 -3.31 1.47
N LYS A 70 -19.25 -2.74 2.04
CA LYS A 70 -19.61 -2.91 3.45
C LYS A 70 -20.22 -4.28 3.70
N GLU A 71 -20.39 -4.68 4.95
CA GLU A 71 -21.03 -5.95 5.31
C GLU A 71 -22.45 -6.09 4.76
N ASN A 72 -23.19 -4.98 4.68
CA ASN A 72 -24.54 -4.97 4.10
C ASN A 72 -24.57 -5.01 2.58
N GLY A 73 -23.40 -5.08 1.91
CA GLY A 73 -23.27 -5.12 0.47
C GLY A 73 -23.28 -3.75 -0.22
N GLU A 74 -23.43 -2.67 0.52
CA GLU A 74 -23.32 -1.31 -0.04
C GLU A 74 -21.89 -1.00 -0.46
N GLU A 75 -21.75 -0.37 -1.61
CA GLU A 75 -20.47 0.14 -2.10
C GLU A 75 -20.10 1.42 -1.35
N ASP A 76 -18.87 1.51 -0.92
CA ASP A 76 -18.29 2.70 -0.29
C ASP A 76 -17.07 3.14 -1.07
N GLU A 77 -16.99 4.41 -1.40
CA GLU A 77 -15.92 4.96 -2.20
C GLU A 77 -15.45 6.31 -1.64
N ILE A 78 -14.15 6.51 -1.61
CA ILE A 78 -13.55 7.78 -1.21
C ILE A 78 -12.50 8.22 -2.22
N GLU A 79 -12.54 9.50 -2.59
CA GLU A 79 -11.59 10.11 -3.48
C GLU A 79 -10.56 10.93 -2.71
N GLY A 80 -9.30 10.75 -3.04
CA GLY A 80 -8.19 11.49 -2.50
C GLY A 80 -7.22 11.93 -3.58
N VAL A 81 -6.14 12.54 -3.15
CA VAL A 81 -5.06 13.01 -4.01
C VAL A 81 -3.73 12.53 -3.46
N ALA A 82 -2.86 12.03 -4.33
CA ALA A 82 -1.48 11.73 -4.01
C ALA A 82 -0.55 12.71 -4.71
N LYS A 83 0.52 13.07 -4.03
CA LYS A 83 1.61 13.87 -4.60
C LYS A 83 2.94 13.13 -4.45
N ILE A 84 3.79 13.27 -5.45
CA ILE A 84 5.14 12.70 -5.42
C ILE A 84 6.00 13.62 -4.56
N VAL A 85 6.77 13.04 -3.64
CA VAL A 85 7.71 13.77 -2.79
C VAL A 85 9.17 13.43 -3.10
N ASP A 86 9.43 12.33 -3.79
CA ASP A 86 10.75 11.97 -4.30
C ASP A 86 10.70 11.80 -5.82
N PHE A 87 11.15 12.82 -6.53
CA PHE A 87 11.18 12.85 -8.00
C PHE A 87 12.37 12.09 -8.62
N LYS A 88 13.24 11.49 -7.81
CA LYS A 88 14.31 10.62 -8.30
C LYS A 88 13.80 9.19 -8.46
N SER A 89 13.17 8.66 -7.43
CA SER A 89 12.66 7.28 -7.42
C SER A 89 11.20 7.16 -7.85
N TYR A 90 10.38 8.18 -7.61
CA TYR A 90 8.92 8.13 -7.71
C TYR A 90 8.29 7.09 -6.76
N ALA A 91 9.05 6.64 -5.75
CA ALA A 91 8.62 5.60 -4.82
C ALA A 91 8.11 6.14 -3.48
N LYS A 92 8.23 7.44 -3.24
CA LYS A 92 7.72 8.10 -2.03
C LYS A 92 6.69 9.14 -2.42
N LEU A 93 5.48 8.93 -1.93
CA LEU A 93 4.33 9.81 -2.15
C LEU A 93 3.72 10.20 -0.81
N LYS A 94 2.86 11.21 -0.85
CA LYS A 94 1.94 11.53 0.24
C LYS A 94 0.53 11.55 -0.30
N VAL A 95 -0.41 11.00 0.48
CA VAL A 95 -1.82 10.87 0.10
C VAL A 95 -2.69 11.60 1.11
N SER A 96 -3.70 12.33 0.62
CA SER A 96 -4.70 13.00 1.44
C SER A 96 -6.11 12.67 0.95
N PHE A 97 -6.97 12.28 1.87
CA PHE A 97 -8.40 12.06 1.62
C PHE A 97 -9.27 13.17 2.23
N VAL A 98 -8.65 14.14 2.90
CA VAL A 98 -9.38 15.21 3.59
C VAL A 98 -9.22 16.52 2.84
N SER A 99 -10.36 17.15 2.51
CA SER A 99 -10.41 18.47 1.89
C SER A 99 -11.33 19.38 2.71
N ILE A 100 -10.81 20.52 3.14
CA ILE A 100 -11.60 21.55 3.85
C ILE A 100 -11.37 22.86 3.13
N LEU A 101 -12.45 23.49 2.65
CA LEU A 101 -12.43 24.77 1.93
C LEU A 101 -11.44 24.80 0.75
N GLY A 102 -11.32 23.67 0.05
CA GLY A 102 -10.40 23.51 -1.09
C GLY A 102 -8.95 23.17 -0.72
N TRP A 103 -8.61 23.14 0.58
CA TRP A 103 -7.28 22.76 1.04
C TRP A 103 -7.23 21.27 1.37
N ARG A 104 -6.20 20.58 0.85
CA ARG A 104 -5.91 19.20 1.21
C ARG A 104 -5.12 19.16 2.52
N LEU A 105 -5.64 18.43 3.50
CA LEU A 105 -5.08 18.32 4.85
C LEU A 105 -4.78 16.86 5.18
N PHE A 106 -3.94 16.66 6.21
CA PHE A 106 -3.60 15.33 6.75
C PHE A 106 -2.99 14.40 5.69
N TRP A 107 -1.82 14.80 5.21
CA TRP A 107 -1.03 14.03 4.26
C TRP A 107 -0.35 12.85 4.96
N GLY A 108 -0.67 11.63 4.53
CA GLY A 108 -0.04 10.40 5.00
C GLY A 108 1.01 9.89 4.03
N ASP A 109 2.04 9.26 4.56
CA ASP A 109 3.09 8.65 3.75
C ASP A 109 2.56 7.44 2.97
N TYR A 110 3.07 7.28 1.77
CA TYR A 110 2.80 6.17 0.87
C TYR A 110 4.10 5.81 0.17
N TRP A 111 4.76 4.77 0.66
CA TRP A 111 6.07 4.35 0.15
C TRP A 111 5.96 3.01 -0.55
N VAL A 112 6.38 2.95 -1.81
CA VAL A 112 6.46 1.69 -2.55
C VAL A 112 7.73 0.97 -2.12
N ILE A 113 7.59 -0.05 -1.30
CA ILE A 113 8.71 -0.81 -0.71
C ILE A 113 8.97 -2.14 -1.42
N GLY A 114 8.05 -2.57 -2.25
CA GLY A 114 8.20 -3.75 -3.10
C GLY A 114 7.38 -3.58 -4.38
N LEU A 115 7.90 -4.10 -5.48
CA LEU A 115 7.25 -3.99 -6.77
C LEU A 115 7.71 -5.13 -7.67
N ASP A 116 6.75 -5.83 -8.26
CA ASP A 116 7.00 -6.85 -9.27
C ASP A 116 7.60 -6.23 -10.54
N GLU A 117 8.53 -6.89 -11.18
CA GLU A 117 9.14 -6.43 -12.42
C GLU A 117 8.11 -6.17 -13.53
N GLU A 118 7.02 -6.96 -13.55
CA GLU A 118 5.91 -6.81 -14.49
C GLU A 118 4.76 -5.97 -13.93
N TYR A 119 4.95 -5.34 -12.78
CA TYR A 119 3.93 -4.52 -12.11
C TYR A 119 2.62 -5.26 -11.79
N GLN A 120 2.70 -6.55 -11.51
CA GLN A 120 1.53 -7.37 -11.20
C GLN A 120 1.18 -7.33 -9.70
N TRP A 121 2.14 -7.02 -8.85
CA TRP A 121 1.92 -6.79 -7.42
C TRP A 121 2.83 -5.68 -6.90
N ALA A 122 2.41 -5.07 -5.81
CA ALA A 122 3.16 -4.03 -5.11
C ALA A 122 2.99 -4.17 -3.60
N VAL A 123 4.00 -3.74 -2.87
CA VAL A 123 3.95 -3.63 -1.42
C VAL A 123 4.15 -2.17 -1.05
N VAL A 124 3.21 -1.65 -0.28
CA VAL A 124 3.19 -0.26 0.16
C VAL A 124 3.33 -0.22 1.68
N GLY A 125 4.18 0.65 2.16
CA GLY A 125 4.38 0.84 3.58
C GLY A 125 4.58 2.30 3.96
N THR A 126 4.89 2.50 5.22
CA THR A 126 5.19 3.82 5.80
C THR A 126 6.48 3.74 6.60
N PRO A 127 7.20 4.87 6.77
CA PRO A 127 8.47 4.85 7.50
C PRO A 127 8.34 4.42 8.97
N ASP A 128 7.18 4.64 9.58
CA ASP A 128 6.88 4.25 10.96
C ASP A 128 6.30 2.83 11.09
N ARG A 129 6.06 2.14 9.97
CA ARG A 129 5.46 0.79 9.88
C ARG A 129 4.06 0.65 10.48
N LYS A 130 3.37 1.76 10.72
CA LYS A 130 1.99 1.73 11.25
C LYS A 130 0.98 1.27 10.22
N TYR A 131 1.29 1.47 8.96
CA TYR A 131 0.44 1.10 7.83
C TYR A 131 1.20 0.23 6.86
N GLY A 132 0.49 -0.64 6.18
CA GLY A 132 1.04 -1.48 5.13
C GLY A 132 -0.06 -2.13 4.31
N TRP A 133 0.22 -2.29 3.03
CA TRP A 133 -0.72 -2.89 2.07
C TRP A 133 0.03 -3.77 1.10
N VAL A 134 -0.58 -4.88 0.73
CA VAL A 134 -0.20 -5.71 -0.40
C VAL A 134 -1.26 -5.54 -1.48
N LEU A 135 -0.84 -5.09 -2.65
CA LEU A 135 -1.71 -4.80 -3.79
C LEU A 135 -1.38 -5.74 -4.95
N ALA A 136 -2.38 -6.09 -5.75
CA ALA A 136 -2.18 -6.89 -6.95
C ALA A 136 -3.12 -6.45 -8.07
N ARG A 137 -2.75 -6.77 -9.30
CA ARG A 137 -3.60 -6.49 -10.48
C ARG A 137 -4.77 -7.45 -10.60
N THR A 138 -4.73 -8.54 -9.88
CA THR A 138 -5.80 -9.54 -9.81
C THR A 138 -6.24 -9.74 -8.35
N PRO A 139 -7.47 -10.22 -8.09
CA PRO A 139 -7.97 -10.39 -6.72
C PRO A 139 -7.24 -11.43 -5.86
N SER A 140 -6.36 -12.22 -6.45
CA SER A 140 -5.59 -13.23 -5.73
C SER A 140 -4.15 -13.31 -6.23
N LEU A 141 -3.26 -13.81 -5.38
CA LEU A 141 -1.84 -13.99 -5.67
C LEU A 141 -1.45 -15.47 -5.58
N GLY A 142 -0.54 -15.89 -6.46
CA GLY A 142 0.08 -17.20 -6.37
C GLY A 142 1.11 -17.30 -5.24
N GLY A 143 1.48 -18.53 -4.87
CA GLY A 143 2.40 -18.79 -3.77
C GLY A 143 3.81 -18.25 -3.97
N THR A 144 4.31 -18.25 -5.21
CA THR A 144 5.63 -17.68 -5.55
C THR A 144 5.68 -16.18 -5.33
N ASP A 145 4.65 -15.45 -5.77
CA ASP A 145 4.53 -14.01 -5.56
C ASP A 145 4.40 -13.67 -4.07
N LEU A 146 3.58 -14.43 -3.37
CA LEU A 146 3.39 -14.24 -1.93
C LEU A 146 4.70 -14.45 -1.17
N ALA A 147 5.49 -15.45 -1.52
CA ALA A 147 6.80 -15.70 -0.91
C ALA A 147 7.76 -14.51 -1.10
N ALA A 148 7.79 -13.93 -2.31
CA ALA A 148 8.59 -12.74 -2.60
C ALA A 148 8.13 -11.54 -1.78
N ILE A 149 6.82 -11.34 -1.65
CA ILE A 149 6.22 -10.26 -0.85
C ILE A 149 6.56 -10.40 0.62
N LEU A 150 6.44 -11.61 1.18
CA LEU A 150 6.79 -11.88 2.58
C LEU A 150 8.25 -11.57 2.87
N ALA A 151 9.16 -11.92 1.96
CA ALA A 151 10.59 -11.59 2.08
C ALA A 151 10.84 -10.06 2.10
N ILE A 152 10.11 -9.31 1.28
CA ILE A 152 10.19 -7.84 1.24
C ILE A 152 9.69 -7.24 2.56
N LEU A 153 8.58 -7.71 3.07
CA LEU A 153 8.01 -7.25 4.35
C LEU A 153 8.98 -7.52 5.50
N GLU A 154 9.50 -8.72 5.58
CA GLU A 154 10.48 -9.11 6.61
C GLU A 154 11.74 -8.22 6.55
N ARG A 155 12.28 -8.02 5.36
CA ARG A 155 13.45 -7.17 5.13
C ARG A 155 13.22 -5.71 5.56
N ASN A 156 11.99 -5.24 5.49
CA ASN A 156 11.61 -3.90 5.91
C ASN A 156 11.09 -3.81 7.36
N GLY A 157 11.24 -4.89 8.13
CA GLY A 157 10.87 -4.91 9.54
C GLY A 157 9.38 -5.03 9.83
N TYR A 158 8.58 -5.35 8.84
CA TYR A 158 7.17 -5.68 9.03
C TYR A 158 7.00 -7.11 9.51
N ASP A 159 6.02 -7.33 10.39
CA ASP A 159 5.58 -8.67 10.80
C ASP A 159 4.33 -9.04 10.01
N TRP A 160 4.39 -10.15 9.25
CA TRP A 160 3.24 -10.62 8.48
C TRP A 160 2.02 -10.91 9.36
N HIS A 161 2.24 -11.30 10.62
CA HIS A 161 1.14 -11.54 11.56
C HIS A 161 0.32 -10.30 11.90
N ASP A 162 0.86 -9.10 11.64
CA ASP A 162 0.13 -7.84 11.80
C ASP A 162 -0.81 -7.54 10.63
N PHE A 163 -0.69 -8.29 9.54
CA PHE A 163 -1.54 -8.14 8.37
C PHE A 163 -2.78 -9.02 8.47
N GLU A 164 -3.91 -8.50 8.01
CA GLU A 164 -5.12 -9.29 7.77
C GLU A 164 -5.33 -9.44 6.26
N MET A 165 -5.85 -10.61 5.86
CA MET A 165 -6.19 -10.87 4.47
C MET A 165 -7.48 -10.14 4.11
N SER A 166 -7.44 -9.40 3.00
CA SER A 166 -8.64 -8.76 2.46
C SER A 166 -9.47 -9.79 1.71
N LEU A 167 -10.78 -9.80 1.95
CA LEU A 167 -11.70 -10.68 1.23
C LEU A 167 -11.96 -10.11 -0.17
N PRO A 168 -12.03 -10.98 -1.19
CA PRO A 168 -12.35 -10.56 -2.55
C PRO A 168 -13.78 -10.07 -2.72
#